data_fa8964de3803b436207c58e693d47848
#
_entry.id   fa8964de3803b436207c58e693d47848
#
_cell.length_a   1.000
_cell.length_b   1.000
_cell.length_c   1.000
_cell.angle_alpha   90.00
_cell.angle_beta   90.00
_cell.angle_gamma   90.00
#
_symmetry.space_group_name_H-M   'P 1'
#
loop_
_entity.id
_entity.type
_entity.pdbx_description
1 polymer ?
#
loop_
_entity_poly.entity_id
_entity_poly.type
_entity_poly.pdbx_seq_one_letter_code
_entity_poly.pdbx_strand_id
1 'polypeptide(L)'
;MFLSIIIPLAPDDSADDLIKQLQRLGYDPIVVSEETRAKSLNRGVMLANGEYLIFLHADTNLDDSSLEKLPGILEGNTEIMYHFKLKFDRSGLVYFNSLAANLRCYLFSIPYGDQGFCISKKLFIEVGGFSENMTYGEDMHFVLKLKHLGKSIRQLPFSITTSARKYHKKGWFKVTLMHQWRFWKILYGFSFGKGKQR
;
A
#
# COMPACT_ATOMS: atom_id res chain seq x y z
N MET A 1 -8.64 -16.07 12.73
CA MET A 1 -8.88 -14.78 12.08
C MET A 1 -8.14 -14.78 10.77
N PHE A 2 -8.83 -14.62 9.64
CA PHE A 2 -8.25 -14.78 8.30
C PHE A 2 -7.42 -13.55 7.85
N LEU A 3 -7.89 -12.34 8.19
CA LEU A 3 -7.28 -11.07 7.80
C LEU A 3 -6.71 -10.32 9.02
N SER A 4 -5.54 -9.72 8.86
CA SER A 4 -5.01 -8.68 9.75
C SER A 4 -4.85 -7.39 8.96
N ILE A 5 -5.47 -6.31 9.44
CA ILE A 5 -5.41 -4.98 8.81
C ILE A 5 -4.41 -4.13 9.59
N ILE A 6 -3.41 -3.60 8.88
CA ILE A 6 -2.29 -2.85 9.47
C ILE A 6 -2.37 -1.41 8.98
N ILE A 7 -2.37 -0.47 9.92
CA ILE A 7 -2.45 0.99 9.66
C ILE A 7 -1.22 1.64 10.29
N PRO A 8 -0.24 2.07 9.48
CA PRO A 8 0.87 2.88 9.98
C PRO A 8 0.35 4.30 10.24
N LEU A 9 0.58 4.81 11.45
CA LEU A 9 0.13 6.14 11.86
C LEU A 9 1.34 7.07 12.07
N ALA A 10 1.37 8.19 11.36
CA ALA A 10 2.33 9.26 11.65
C ALA A 10 1.84 10.10 12.85
N PRO A 11 2.75 10.81 13.57
CA PRO A 11 2.39 11.56 14.79
C PRO A 11 1.24 12.56 14.62
N ASP A 12 1.13 13.17 13.44
CA ASP A 12 0.11 14.22 13.14
C ASP A 12 -1.09 13.67 12.34
N ASP A 13 -1.16 12.36 12.12
CA ASP A 13 -2.26 11.74 11.38
C ASP A 13 -3.29 11.13 12.35
N SER A 14 -4.54 11.07 11.92
CA SER A 14 -5.61 10.32 12.58
C SER A 14 -6.18 9.29 11.62
N ALA A 15 -6.51 8.12 12.16
CA ALA A 15 -7.19 7.03 11.46
C ALA A 15 -8.56 6.70 12.08
N ASP A 16 -9.11 7.60 12.90
CA ASP A 16 -10.30 7.33 13.71
C ASP A 16 -11.51 6.87 12.89
N ASP A 17 -11.77 7.50 11.74
CA ASP A 17 -12.89 7.14 10.88
C ASP A 17 -12.70 5.76 10.26
N LEU A 18 -11.49 5.45 9.79
CA LEU A 18 -11.15 4.13 9.25
C LEU A 18 -11.23 3.05 10.35
N ILE A 19 -10.71 3.32 11.55
CA ILE A 19 -10.76 2.40 12.69
C ILE A 19 -12.21 2.09 13.06
N LYS A 20 -13.07 3.12 13.20
CA LYS A 20 -14.50 2.94 13.49
C LYS A 20 -15.22 2.13 12.40
N GLN A 21 -14.90 2.37 11.12
CA GLN A 21 -15.45 1.61 10.01
C GLN A 21 -15.06 0.13 10.12
N LEU A 22 -13.78 -0.16 10.34
CA LEU A 22 -13.27 -1.52 10.43
C LEU A 22 -13.87 -2.27 11.64
N GLN A 23 -13.94 -1.60 12.80
CA GLN A 23 -14.54 -2.17 14.02
C GLN A 23 -16.02 -2.52 13.85
N ARG A 24 -16.77 -1.66 13.14
CA ARG A 24 -18.19 -1.92 12.80
C ARG A 24 -18.33 -3.18 11.93
N LEU A 25 -17.35 -3.48 11.09
CA LEU A 25 -17.30 -4.68 10.24
C LEU A 25 -16.68 -5.90 10.95
N GLY A 26 -16.39 -5.79 12.24
CA GLY A 26 -15.84 -6.88 13.04
C GLY A 26 -14.33 -7.09 12.92
N TYR A 27 -13.61 -6.13 12.31
CA TYR A 27 -12.15 -6.15 12.27
C TYR A 27 -11.56 -5.33 13.42
N ASP A 28 -10.48 -5.84 14.01
CA ASP A 28 -9.65 -5.11 14.97
C ASP A 28 -8.34 -4.73 14.30
N PRO A 29 -8.19 -3.48 13.80
CA PRO A 29 -7.01 -3.08 13.05
C PRO A 29 -5.80 -2.90 13.97
N ILE A 30 -4.63 -3.27 13.48
CA ILE A 30 -3.34 -3.10 14.13
C ILE A 30 -2.80 -1.72 13.76
N VAL A 31 -2.94 -0.76 14.66
CA VAL A 31 -2.43 0.61 14.49
C VAL A 31 -1.05 0.70 15.11
N VAL A 32 -0.06 1.12 14.32
CA VAL A 32 1.35 1.17 14.76
C VAL A 32 1.99 2.49 14.35
N SER A 33 2.71 3.09 15.29
CA SER A 33 3.48 4.32 15.08
C SER A 33 4.92 4.10 15.53
N GLU A 34 5.83 4.06 14.58
CA GLU A 34 7.27 3.93 14.78
C GLU A 34 7.99 5.11 14.09
N GLU A 35 9.31 5.19 14.23
CA GLU A 35 10.14 6.27 13.64
C GLU A 35 9.96 6.42 12.12
N THR A 36 9.74 5.31 11.41
CA THR A 36 9.51 5.29 9.96
C THR A 36 8.28 4.47 9.61
N ARG A 37 7.67 4.81 8.46
CA ARG A 37 6.52 4.05 7.96
C ARG A 37 6.85 2.58 7.71
N ALA A 38 8.04 2.26 7.21
CA ALA A 38 8.49 0.89 7.01
C ALA A 38 8.57 0.10 8.33
N LYS A 39 9.13 0.72 9.39
CA LYS A 39 9.17 0.11 10.72
C LYS A 39 7.77 -0.12 11.28
N SER A 40 6.86 0.86 11.16
CA SER A 40 5.46 0.70 11.57
C SER A 40 4.80 -0.48 10.87
N LEU A 41 4.93 -0.58 9.55
CA LEU A 41 4.34 -1.65 8.76
C LEU A 41 4.91 -3.02 9.14
N ASN A 42 6.24 -3.16 9.24
CA ASN A 42 6.89 -4.41 9.66
C ASN A 42 6.50 -4.79 11.09
N ARG A 43 6.44 -3.82 12.01
CA ARG A 43 5.99 -4.07 13.39
C ARG A 43 4.55 -4.57 13.42
N GLY A 44 3.67 -3.98 12.60
CA GLY A 44 2.29 -4.45 12.44
C GLY A 44 2.21 -5.91 11.99
N VAL A 45 3.07 -6.33 11.07
CA VAL A 45 3.15 -7.74 10.61
C VAL A 45 3.57 -8.68 11.74
N MET A 46 4.46 -8.25 12.63
CA MET A 46 4.86 -9.06 13.79
C MET A 46 3.69 -9.28 14.77
N LEU A 47 2.81 -8.29 14.91
CA LEU A 47 1.62 -8.35 15.76
C LEU A 47 0.44 -9.07 15.10
N ALA A 48 0.47 -9.21 13.77
CA ALA A 48 -0.61 -9.80 13.00
C ALA A 48 -0.72 -11.32 13.22
N ASN A 49 -1.95 -11.81 13.44
CA ASN A 49 -2.26 -13.23 13.56
C ASN A 49 -2.98 -13.81 12.34
N GLY A 50 -3.39 -12.95 11.39
CA GLY A 50 -4.07 -13.37 10.16
C GLY A 50 -3.14 -14.04 9.16
N GLU A 51 -3.70 -14.90 8.35
CA GLU A 51 -3.01 -15.52 7.20
C GLU A 51 -2.70 -14.51 6.11
N TYR A 52 -3.60 -13.54 5.93
CA TYR A 52 -3.44 -12.44 4.98
C TYR A 52 -3.32 -11.11 5.71
N LEU A 53 -2.47 -10.25 5.16
CA LEU A 53 -2.20 -8.89 5.62
C LEU A 53 -2.81 -7.89 4.66
N ILE A 54 -3.44 -6.85 5.21
CA ILE A 54 -3.91 -5.70 4.46
C ILE A 54 -3.22 -4.46 5.03
N PHE A 55 -2.50 -3.74 4.19
CA PHE A 55 -1.86 -2.48 4.55
C PHE A 55 -2.69 -1.32 4.04
N LEU A 56 -3.21 -0.49 4.93
CA LEU A 56 -4.02 0.68 4.62
C LEU A 56 -3.37 1.95 5.16
N HIS A 57 -3.54 3.07 4.45
CA HIS A 57 -3.16 4.38 4.96
C HIS A 57 -4.23 4.91 5.93
N ALA A 58 -3.83 5.77 6.86
CA ALA A 58 -4.73 6.37 7.86
C ALA A 58 -5.88 7.21 7.24
N ASP A 59 -5.63 7.81 6.07
CA ASP A 59 -6.61 8.62 5.32
C ASP A 59 -7.36 7.82 4.24
N THR A 60 -7.38 6.51 4.37
CA THR A 60 -8.06 5.61 3.45
C THR A 60 -9.56 5.54 3.75
N ASN A 61 -10.36 5.51 2.69
CA ASN A 61 -11.77 5.14 2.74
C ASN A 61 -12.03 3.98 1.77
N LEU A 62 -12.67 2.93 2.26
CA LEU A 62 -13.04 1.72 1.54
C LEU A 62 -14.54 1.51 1.61
N ASP A 63 -15.11 0.94 0.56
CA ASP A 63 -16.48 0.48 0.57
C ASP A 63 -16.63 -0.78 1.44
N ASP A 64 -17.60 -0.82 2.34
CA ASP A 64 -17.84 -1.95 3.24
C ASP A 64 -17.97 -3.27 2.47
N SER A 65 -18.69 -3.25 1.34
CA SER A 65 -18.87 -4.42 0.47
C SER A 65 -17.56 -4.94 -0.12
N SER A 66 -16.54 -4.09 -0.26
CA SER A 66 -15.21 -4.48 -0.72
C SER A 66 -14.48 -5.30 0.33
N LEU A 67 -14.58 -4.89 1.60
CA LEU A 67 -13.97 -5.61 2.74
C LEU A 67 -14.65 -6.96 2.97
N GLU A 68 -15.98 -7.03 2.85
CA GLU A 68 -16.74 -8.27 3.01
C GLU A 68 -16.39 -9.33 1.96
N LYS A 69 -16.15 -8.91 0.70
CA LYS A 69 -15.84 -9.82 -0.42
C LYS A 69 -14.36 -10.20 -0.52
N LEU A 70 -13.50 -9.45 0.14
CA LEU A 70 -12.05 -9.61 0.02
C LEU A 70 -11.54 -10.99 0.48
N PRO A 71 -12.02 -11.59 1.59
CA PRO A 71 -11.61 -12.93 2.00
C PRO A 71 -11.76 -13.97 0.91
N GLY A 72 -12.91 -14.00 0.21
CA GLY A 72 -13.18 -14.97 -0.86
C GLY A 72 -12.26 -14.81 -2.08
N ILE A 73 -11.70 -13.61 -2.32
CA ILE A 73 -10.72 -13.39 -3.40
C ILE A 73 -9.33 -13.83 -2.98
N LEU A 74 -8.96 -13.61 -1.72
CA LEU A 74 -7.63 -13.90 -1.19
C LEU A 74 -7.43 -15.39 -0.91
N GLU A 75 -8.50 -16.09 -0.52
CA GLU A 75 -8.44 -17.50 -0.14
C GLU A 75 -7.79 -18.37 -1.21
N GLY A 76 -6.79 -19.18 -0.81
CA GLY A 76 -6.03 -20.03 -1.71
C GLY A 76 -4.98 -19.32 -2.59
N ASN A 77 -4.94 -17.99 -2.60
CA ASN A 77 -4.03 -17.19 -3.44
C ASN A 77 -2.80 -16.67 -2.68
N THR A 78 -2.04 -17.57 -2.04
CA THR A 78 -0.93 -17.21 -1.16
C THR A 78 0.32 -16.64 -1.87
N GLU A 79 0.43 -16.83 -3.19
CA GLU A 79 1.59 -16.41 -4.00
C GLU A 79 1.33 -15.10 -4.78
N ILE A 80 0.20 -14.44 -4.52
CA ILE A 80 -0.21 -13.23 -5.22
C ILE A 80 -0.31 -12.06 -4.25
N MET A 81 0.26 -10.91 -4.61
CA MET A 81 -0.05 -9.65 -3.97
C MET A 81 -1.17 -8.96 -4.74
N TYR A 82 -2.18 -8.50 -4.01
CA TYR A 82 -3.28 -7.71 -4.58
C TYR A 82 -3.17 -6.24 -4.16
N HIS A 83 -3.75 -5.36 -4.97
CA HIS A 83 -3.91 -3.94 -4.66
C HIS A 83 -5.24 -3.42 -5.18
N PHE A 84 -5.75 -2.35 -4.59
CA PHE A 84 -6.99 -1.69 -5.01
C PHE A 84 -6.75 -0.73 -6.18
N LYS A 85 -7.84 -0.35 -6.88
CA LYS A 85 -7.83 0.81 -7.79
C LYS A 85 -7.80 2.09 -6.96
N LEU A 86 -6.97 3.06 -7.37
CA LEU A 86 -6.88 4.35 -6.69
C LEU A 86 -7.96 5.30 -7.14
N LYS A 87 -8.60 5.96 -6.18
CA LYS A 87 -9.43 7.15 -6.36
C LYS A 87 -9.01 8.22 -5.36
N PHE A 88 -9.28 9.49 -5.68
CA PHE A 88 -9.14 10.58 -4.72
C PHE A 88 -10.52 11.08 -4.26
N ASP A 89 -10.58 11.61 -3.04
CA ASP A 89 -11.77 12.18 -2.41
C ASP A 89 -12.27 13.47 -3.07
N ARG A 90 -11.50 14.03 -4.02
CA ARG A 90 -11.80 15.28 -4.73
C ARG A 90 -11.60 15.13 -6.23
N SER A 91 -12.37 15.93 -6.98
CA SER A 91 -12.23 16.10 -8.44
C SER A 91 -11.14 17.12 -8.79
N GLY A 92 -10.93 17.32 -10.10
CA GLY A 92 -9.94 18.25 -10.64
C GLY A 92 -8.65 17.54 -11.08
N LEU A 93 -7.51 18.23 -11.02
CA LEU A 93 -6.24 17.72 -11.56
C LEU A 93 -5.78 16.41 -10.90
N VAL A 94 -6.17 16.15 -9.66
CA VAL A 94 -5.86 14.88 -8.96
C VAL A 94 -6.51 13.66 -9.60
N TYR A 95 -7.58 13.84 -10.37
CA TYR A 95 -8.17 12.76 -11.17
C TYR A 95 -7.16 12.17 -12.16
N PHE A 96 -6.34 13.02 -12.80
CA PHE A 96 -5.29 12.54 -13.72
C PHE A 96 -4.21 11.73 -12.99
N ASN A 97 -3.95 12.03 -11.72
CA ASN A 97 -3.02 11.23 -10.90
C ASN A 97 -3.57 9.84 -10.62
N SER A 98 -4.86 9.70 -10.30
CA SER A 98 -5.47 8.38 -10.11
C SER A 98 -5.52 7.59 -11.42
N LEU A 99 -5.85 8.24 -12.54
CA LEU A 99 -5.83 7.61 -13.86
C LEU A 99 -4.42 7.11 -14.21
N ALA A 100 -3.40 7.96 -14.05
CA ALA A 100 -2.00 7.60 -14.30
C ALA A 100 -1.50 6.48 -13.37
N ALA A 101 -1.88 6.49 -12.09
CA ALA A 101 -1.54 5.44 -11.14
C ALA A 101 -2.17 4.09 -11.55
N ASN A 102 -3.45 4.08 -11.90
CA ASN A 102 -4.15 2.88 -12.34
C ASN A 102 -3.60 2.36 -13.68
N LEU A 103 -3.28 3.26 -14.63
CA LEU A 103 -2.65 2.89 -15.91
C LEU A 103 -1.25 2.30 -15.71
N ARG A 104 -0.43 2.89 -14.80
CA ARG A 104 0.87 2.33 -14.42
C ARG A 104 0.73 0.91 -13.87
N CYS A 105 -0.27 0.67 -13.01
CA CYS A 105 -0.52 -0.66 -12.47
C CYS A 105 -0.96 -1.65 -13.56
N TYR A 106 -1.83 -1.21 -14.47
CA TYR A 106 -2.28 -2.03 -15.59
C TYR A 106 -1.12 -2.43 -16.52
N LEU A 107 -0.25 -1.48 -16.89
CA LEU A 107 0.85 -1.71 -17.83
C LEU A 107 2.07 -2.38 -17.18
N PHE A 108 2.40 -2.01 -15.94
CA PHE A 108 3.67 -2.38 -15.33
C PHE A 108 3.52 -3.17 -14.03
N SER A 109 2.31 -3.34 -13.50
CA SER A 109 2.07 -3.99 -12.20
C SER A 109 2.95 -3.39 -11.08
N ILE A 110 2.99 -2.05 -10.99
CA ILE A 110 3.75 -1.31 -9.97
C ILE A 110 2.78 -0.42 -9.17
N PRO A 111 2.00 -0.96 -8.22
CA PRO A 111 1.19 -0.16 -7.31
C PRO A 111 2.06 0.56 -6.28
N TYR A 112 1.51 1.64 -5.69
CA TYR A 112 2.06 2.31 -4.51
C TYR A 112 1.26 1.95 -3.26
N GLY A 113 1.80 2.25 -2.10
CA GLY A 113 1.19 1.92 -0.83
C GLY A 113 -0.17 2.58 -0.57
N ASP A 114 -0.46 3.73 -1.20
CA ASP A 114 -1.76 4.41 -1.16
C ASP A 114 -2.87 3.63 -1.90
N GLN A 115 -2.50 2.61 -2.67
CA GLN A 115 -3.44 1.69 -3.31
C GLN A 115 -3.81 0.48 -2.42
N GLY A 116 -3.31 0.43 -1.18
CA GLY A 116 -3.54 -0.67 -0.26
C GLY A 116 -2.99 -2.00 -0.78
N PHE A 117 -2.20 -2.69 0.01
CA PHE A 117 -1.66 -3.99 -0.37
C PHE A 117 -2.36 -5.10 0.40
N CYS A 118 -2.74 -6.17 -0.31
CA CYS A 118 -3.27 -7.38 0.27
C CYS A 118 -2.36 -8.55 -0.13
N ILE A 119 -1.78 -9.24 0.84
CA ILE A 119 -0.76 -10.27 0.60
C ILE A 119 -0.80 -11.32 1.70
N SER A 120 -0.48 -12.58 1.38
CA SER A 120 -0.31 -13.58 2.44
C SER A 120 0.88 -13.22 3.34
N LYS A 121 0.74 -13.47 4.64
CA LYS A 121 1.84 -13.25 5.60
C LYS A 121 3.08 -14.07 5.22
N LYS A 122 2.88 -15.28 4.71
CA LYS A 122 3.95 -16.15 4.21
C LYS A 122 4.76 -15.47 3.09
N LEU A 123 4.08 -14.97 2.05
CA LEU A 123 4.75 -14.32 0.91
C LEU A 123 5.43 -13.01 1.34
N PHE A 124 4.81 -12.23 2.23
CA PHE A 124 5.41 -11.01 2.77
C PHE A 124 6.76 -11.29 3.45
N ILE A 125 6.81 -12.33 4.28
CA ILE A 125 8.04 -12.76 4.98
C ILE A 125 9.08 -13.31 4.00
N GLU A 126 8.66 -14.13 3.04
CA GLU A 126 9.52 -14.69 1.98
C GLU A 126 10.25 -13.59 1.18
N VAL A 127 9.56 -12.49 0.85
CA VAL A 127 10.12 -11.33 0.15
C VAL A 127 11.03 -10.48 1.04
N GLY A 128 10.98 -10.69 2.36
CA GLY A 128 11.81 -9.97 3.35
C GLY A 128 11.25 -8.64 3.79
N GLY A 129 9.93 -8.43 3.69
CA GLY A 129 9.24 -7.25 4.21
C GLY A 129 9.63 -5.93 3.59
N PHE A 130 9.19 -4.83 4.21
CA PHE A 130 9.55 -3.47 3.80
C PHE A 130 10.97 -3.12 4.26
N SER A 131 11.71 -2.41 3.41
CA SER A 131 13.08 -1.98 3.71
C SER A 131 13.07 -0.79 4.70
N GLU A 132 13.56 -1.01 5.92
CA GLU A 132 13.56 0.00 6.99
C GLU A 132 14.63 1.08 6.83
N ASN A 133 15.63 0.84 5.99
CA ASN A 133 16.71 1.79 5.70
C ASN A 133 16.31 2.86 4.66
N MET A 134 15.07 2.80 4.16
CA MET A 134 14.58 3.77 3.17
C MET A 134 13.78 4.87 3.86
N THR A 135 14.09 6.12 3.52
CA THR A 135 13.32 7.28 4.00
C THR A 135 12.01 7.51 3.23
N TYR A 136 11.86 6.91 2.06
CA TYR A 136 10.63 6.95 1.22
C TYR A 136 10.67 5.85 0.16
N GLY A 137 9.49 5.42 -0.30
CA GLY A 137 9.32 4.49 -1.41
C GLY A 137 9.61 3.03 -1.05
N GLU A 138 9.54 2.70 0.22
CA GLU A 138 9.63 1.34 0.76
C GLU A 138 8.58 0.41 0.13
N ASP A 139 7.40 0.95 -0.19
CA ASP A 139 6.30 0.28 -0.87
C ASP A 139 6.68 -0.09 -2.31
N MET A 140 7.18 0.87 -3.09
CA MET A 140 7.64 0.62 -4.45
C MET A 140 8.83 -0.37 -4.47
N HIS A 141 9.77 -0.22 -3.53
CA HIS A 141 10.91 -1.13 -3.42
C HIS A 141 10.44 -2.57 -3.14
N PHE A 142 9.45 -2.75 -2.26
CA PHE A 142 8.84 -4.04 -1.97
C PHE A 142 8.17 -4.66 -3.21
N VAL A 143 7.41 -3.85 -3.97
CA VAL A 143 6.81 -4.24 -5.24
C VAL A 143 7.86 -4.70 -6.26
N LEU A 144 8.98 -3.98 -6.38
CA LEU A 144 10.08 -4.34 -7.27
C LEU A 144 10.77 -5.65 -6.85
N LYS A 145 10.91 -5.92 -5.54
CA LYS A 145 11.38 -7.22 -5.03
C LYS A 145 10.45 -8.36 -5.43
N LEU A 146 9.12 -8.21 -5.24
CA LEU A 146 8.13 -9.19 -5.69
C LEU A 146 8.27 -9.51 -7.18
N LYS A 147 8.37 -8.47 -8.02
CA LYS A 147 8.56 -8.64 -9.46
C LYS A 147 9.89 -9.34 -9.81
N HIS A 148 10.96 -9.01 -9.11
CA HIS A 148 12.26 -9.65 -9.30
C HIS A 148 12.22 -11.14 -8.95
N LEU A 149 11.41 -11.52 -7.96
CA LEU A 149 11.16 -12.92 -7.57
C LEU A 149 10.13 -13.63 -8.47
N GLY A 150 9.64 -12.99 -9.52
CA GLY A 150 8.65 -13.55 -10.43
C GLY A 150 7.24 -13.70 -9.82
N LYS A 151 6.97 -13.06 -8.68
CA LYS A 151 5.68 -13.15 -8.01
C LYS A 151 4.61 -12.31 -8.72
N SER A 152 3.37 -12.79 -8.71
CA SER A 152 2.24 -12.12 -9.36
C SER A 152 1.72 -10.94 -8.53
N ILE A 153 1.39 -9.84 -9.22
CA ILE A 153 0.74 -8.67 -8.65
C ILE A 153 -0.53 -8.42 -9.44
N ARG A 154 -1.69 -8.37 -8.76
CA ARG A 154 -3.00 -8.24 -9.41
C ARG A 154 -3.83 -7.12 -8.81
N GLN A 155 -4.58 -6.44 -9.66
CA GLN A 155 -5.54 -5.42 -9.25
C GLN A 155 -6.86 -6.05 -8.81
N LEU A 156 -7.36 -5.64 -7.65
CA LEU A 156 -8.70 -5.99 -7.16
C LEU A 156 -9.78 -5.29 -8.01
N PRO A 157 -10.99 -5.86 -8.10
CA PRO A 157 -12.11 -5.21 -8.77
C PRO A 157 -12.67 -4.01 -7.97
N PHE A 158 -12.13 -3.73 -6.80
CA PHE A 158 -12.54 -2.68 -5.87
C PHE A 158 -11.65 -1.46 -5.94
N SER A 159 -12.20 -0.33 -5.47
CA SER A 159 -11.48 0.94 -5.38
C SER A 159 -11.24 1.33 -3.92
N ILE A 160 -10.11 2.00 -3.69
CA ILE A 160 -9.78 2.67 -2.45
C ILE A 160 -9.77 4.18 -2.71
N THR A 161 -10.31 4.96 -1.80
CA THR A 161 -10.30 6.41 -1.87
C THR A 161 -9.32 6.97 -0.85
N THR A 162 -8.39 7.81 -1.29
CA THR A 162 -7.40 8.48 -0.43
C THR A 162 -7.56 10.00 -0.52
N SER A 163 -7.01 10.71 0.46
CA SER A 163 -7.18 12.16 0.54
C SER A 163 -6.29 12.93 -0.43
N ALA A 164 -6.89 13.85 -1.17
CA ALA A 164 -6.18 14.81 -2.02
C ALA A 164 -5.57 15.99 -1.24
N ARG A 165 -5.69 16.03 0.11
CA ARG A 165 -5.26 17.12 0.99
C ARG A 165 -3.84 17.61 0.72
N LYS A 166 -2.92 16.67 0.47
CA LYS A 166 -1.51 16.97 0.20
C LYS A 166 -1.30 17.77 -1.08
N TYR A 167 -2.06 17.45 -2.13
CA TYR A 167 -2.02 18.17 -3.41
C TYR A 167 -2.57 19.60 -3.28
N HIS A 168 -3.60 19.78 -2.45
CA HIS A 168 -4.13 21.12 -2.16
C HIS A 168 -3.18 21.98 -1.33
N LYS A 169 -2.56 21.40 -0.27
CA LYS A 169 -1.65 22.15 0.61
C LYS A 169 -0.31 22.52 -0.06
N LYS A 170 0.25 21.65 -0.88
CA LYS A 170 1.61 21.80 -1.45
C LYS A 170 1.64 22.14 -2.93
N GLY A 171 0.47 22.23 -3.59
CA GLY A 171 0.33 22.45 -5.02
C GLY A 171 0.47 21.18 -5.85
N TRP A 172 -0.45 21.00 -6.82
CA TRP A 172 -0.54 19.79 -7.64
C TRP A 172 0.73 19.51 -8.43
N PHE A 173 1.28 20.50 -9.15
CA PHE A 173 2.49 20.35 -9.97
C PHE A 173 3.69 19.90 -9.13
N LYS A 174 3.94 20.56 -7.98
CA LYS A 174 5.06 20.24 -7.11
C LYS A 174 5.00 18.82 -6.59
N VAL A 175 3.83 18.40 -6.11
CA VAL A 175 3.64 17.04 -5.57
C VAL A 175 3.76 16.00 -6.67
N THR A 176 3.15 16.23 -7.83
CA THR A 176 3.20 15.29 -8.97
C THR A 176 4.64 15.13 -9.49
N LEU A 177 5.38 16.21 -9.72
CA LEU A 177 6.79 16.15 -10.16
C LEU A 177 7.67 15.45 -9.13
N MET A 178 7.47 15.71 -7.83
CA MET A 178 8.19 15.03 -6.77
C MET A 178 7.93 13.50 -6.79
N HIS A 179 6.69 13.07 -7.01
CA HIS A 179 6.36 11.65 -7.11
C HIS A 179 6.99 11.00 -8.35
N GLN A 180 6.97 11.69 -9.52
CA GLN A 180 7.64 11.20 -10.72
C GLN A 180 9.15 11.07 -10.52
N TRP A 181 9.80 12.10 -9.95
CA TRP A 181 11.24 12.05 -9.68
C TRP A 181 11.61 10.89 -8.73
N ARG A 182 10.84 10.69 -7.64
CA ARG A 182 11.04 9.57 -6.71
C ARG A 182 10.87 8.22 -7.39
N PHE A 183 9.85 8.08 -8.26
CA PHE A 183 9.62 6.87 -9.05
C PHE A 183 10.85 6.49 -9.86
N TRP A 184 11.35 7.41 -10.68
CA TRP A 184 12.51 7.14 -11.53
C TRP A 184 13.78 6.88 -10.71
N LYS A 185 14.00 7.61 -9.60
CA LYS A 185 15.13 7.41 -8.73
C LYS A 185 15.13 5.99 -8.10
N ILE A 186 13.98 5.52 -7.61
CA ILE A 186 13.87 4.17 -7.02
C ILE A 186 14.06 3.11 -8.10
N LEU A 187 13.40 3.27 -9.26
CA LEU A 187 13.49 2.32 -10.37
C LEU A 187 14.93 2.19 -10.85
N TYR A 188 15.63 3.32 -11.06
CA TYR A 188 17.03 3.33 -11.45
C TYR A 188 17.93 2.69 -10.39
N GLY A 189 17.77 3.10 -9.12
CA GLY A 189 18.53 2.52 -8.00
C GLY A 189 18.35 1.02 -7.86
N PHE A 190 17.13 0.52 -8.04
CA PHE A 190 16.85 -0.92 -8.02
C PHE A 190 17.49 -1.66 -9.20
N SER A 191 17.41 -1.09 -10.41
CA SER A 191 17.94 -1.71 -11.63
C SER A 191 19.47 -1.79 -11.65
N PHE A 192 20.14 -0.77 -11.13
CA PHE A 192 21.62 -0.67 -11.16
C PHE A 192 22.29 -1.00 -9.82
N GLY A 193 21.53 -1.05 -8.72
CA GLY A 193 22.03 -1.42 -7.38
C GLY A 193 22.26 -2.92 -7.17
N LYS A 194 21.98 -3.77 -8.14
CA LYS A 194 22.07 -5.24 -8.06
C LYS A 194 23.46 -5.82 -7.73
N GLY A 195 24.49 -4.98 -7.63
CA GLY A 195 25.85 -5.42 -7.34
C GLY A 195 26.28 -5.39 -5.87
N LYS A 196 25.47 -4.92 -4.92
CA LYS A 196 25.90 -4.66 -3.54
C LYS A 196 25.11 -5.34 -2.41
N GLN A 197 24.16 -6.22 -2.72
CA GLN A 197 23.48 -7.03 -1.70
C GLN A 197 23.53 -8.50 -2.09
N ARG A 198 24.62 -9.14 -1.78
CA ARG A 198 24.74 -10.56 -1.43
C ARG A 198 24.98 -10.65 0.05
#